data_1f923482b7a7057fff0d6698a190d05a
#
_entry.id   1f923482b7a7057fff0d6698a190d05a
#
_cell.length_a   1.000
_cell.length_b   1.000
_cell.length_c   1.000
_cell.angle_alpha   90.00
_cell.angle_beta   90.00
_cell.angle_gamma   90.00
#
_symmetry.space_group_name_H-M   'P 1'
#
loop_
_entity.id
_entity.type
_entity.pdbx_description
1 polymer ?
#
loop_
_entity_poly.entity_id
_entity_poly.type
_entity_poly.pdbx_seq_one_letter_code
_entity_poly.pdbx_strand_id
1 'polypeptide(L)'
;LNSNQKIIFANSAAPISRNAKGEDFLALDFLNEPSISDWLHEISNEKIKAERRWQRISTNPDIIQKTRIFDIVASFEKGAAAETVIFLIDKSKGYLPEEEDLNFISFAAHELRGPITVIRGYLDIINEEFAGRLQGDERQLLDRLVVSSNRLSSYIDNILNVARYDRHHLKVYLLEDTVANIYASIADDMQLRASTQHRMLSVNIPDDLPTVAADHGSIGEVIGNLIDNAIKYSFEGGSVTVSAEKKGDFVEVSVADNGIGMPANVVDNLFHKFYRSHRSREAVAGTGIGLYICKAFVESHGGSIIARSRENE
;
A
#
# COMPACT_ATOMS: atom_id res chain seq x y z
N LEU A 1 0.71 -14.67 -31.98
CA LEU A 1 -0.45 -15.58 -31.95
C LEU A 1 -1.30 -15.37 -33.21
N ASN A 2 -2.01 -16.39 -33.63
CA ASN A 2 -3.02 -16.28 -34.72
C ASN A 2 -4.41 -15.91 -34.15
N SER A 3 -5.40 -15.80 -35.04
CA SER A 3 -6.81 -15.49 -34.68
C SER A 3 -7.44 -16.47 -33.67
N ASN A 4 -6.92 -17.69 -33.55
CA ASN A 4 -7.36 -18.68 -32.56
C ASN A 4 -6.48 -18.65 -31.29
N GLN A 5 -5.71 -17.60 -31.07
CA GLN A 5 -4.79 -17.42 -29.94
C GLN A 5 -3.71 -18.51 -29.82
N LYS A 6 -3.44 -19.27 -30.88
CA LYS A 6 -2.37 -20.29 -30.90
C LYS A 6 -1.02 -19.64 -31.22
N ILE A 7 0.03 -20.12 -30.57
CA ILE A 7 1.40 -19.70 -30.82
C ILE A 7 1.80 -20.24 -32.20
N ILE A 8 2.09 -19.35 -33.16
CA ILE A 8 2.55 -19.70 -34.49
C ILE A 8 4.05 -19.56 -34.64
N PHE A 9 4.68 -18.72 -33.82
CA PHE A 9 6.12 -18.53 -33.75
C PHE A 9 6.51 -18.07 -32.36
N ALA A 10 7.63 -18.59 -31.87
CA ALA A 10 8.29 -18.10 -30.67
C ALA A 10 9.79 -18.35 -30.76
N ASN A 11 10.60 -17.48 -30.18
CA ASN A 11 12.01 -17.71 -30.05
C ASN A 11 12.32 -18.67 -28.88
N SER A 12 13.53 -19.23 -28.82
CA SER A 12 13.95 -20.18 -27.78
C SER A 12 13.99 -19.62 -26.36
N ALA A 13 13.91 -18.29 -26.20
CA ALA A 13 13.92 -17.64 -24.90
C ALA A 13 12.53 -17.48 -24.28
N ALA A 14 11.45 -17.68 -25.06
CA ALA A 14 10.09 -17.57 -24.56
C ALA A 14 9.77 -18.71 -23.57
N PRO A 15 9.08 -18.41 -22.43
CA PRO A 15 8.70 -19.41 -21.44
C PRO A 15 7.48 -20.18 -21.91
N ILE A 16 7.66 -21.11 -22.84
CA ILE A 16 6.60 -21.94 -23.42
C ILE A 16 6.55 -23.26 -22.70
N SER A 17 5.33 -23.73 -22.45
CA SER A 17 5.01 -25.08 -21.99
C SER A 17 3.91 -25.69 -22.86
N ARG A 18 3.64 -26.97 -22.67
CA ARG A 18 2.66 -27.72 -23.44
C ARG A 18 1.58 -28.26 -22.52
N ASN A 19 0.31 -28.01 -22.86
CA ASN A 19 -0.81 -28.49 -22.09
C ASN A 19 -1.11 -29.98 -22.36
N ALA A 20 -2.04 -30.59 -21.61
CA ALA A 20 -2.44 -32.00 -21.78
C ALA A 20 -3.01 -32.33 -23.16
N LYS A 21 -3.44 -31.33 -23.95
CA LYS A 21 -3.93 -31.48 -25.33
C LYS A 21 -2.81 -31.34 -26.37
N GLY A 22 -1.55 -31.14 -25.93
CA GLY A 22 -0.40 -30.99 -26.83
C GLY A 22 -0.25 -29.59 -27.43
N GLU A 23 -0.97 -28.57 -26.92
CA GLU A 23 -0.90 -27.20 -27.40
C GLU A 23 0.12 -26.41 -26.61
N ASP A 24 0.90 -25.59 -27.31
CA ASP A 24 1.91 -24.71 -26.70
C ASP A 24 1.24 -23.44 -26.13
N PHE A 25 1.63 -23.06 -24.93
CA PHE A 25 1.16 -21.84 -24.26
C PHE A 25 2.30 -21.13 -23.49
N LEU A 26 2.11 -19.84 -23.20
CA LEU A 26 3.05 -19.07 -22.36
C LEU A 26 2.80 -19.41 -20.89
N ALA A 27 3.78 -19.99 -20.22
CA ALA A 27 3.73 -20.37 -18.81
C ALA A 27 4.07 -19.16 -17.92
N LEU A 28 3.17 -18.19 -17.89
CA LEU A 28 3.27 -16.94 -17.15
C LEU A 28 2.20 -16.87 -16.07
N ASP A 29 2.52 -16.21 -14.96
CA ASP A 29 1.61 -15.95 -13.84
C ASP A 29 1.31 -14.44 -13.76
N PHE A 30 0.06 -14.09 -14.07
CA PHE A 30 -0.42 -12.70 -14.10
C PHE A 30 -0.96 -12.23 -12.76
N LEU A 31 -1.01 -13.11 -11.75
CA LEU A 31 -1.49 -12.82 -10.39
C LEU A 31 -2.86 -12.11 -10.37
N ASN A 32 -2.87 -10.80 -10.21
CA ASN A 32 -4.08 -9.98 -10.09
C ASN A 32 -4.40 -9.18 -11.36
N GLU A 33 -3.56 -9.25 -12.40
CA GLU A 33 -3.82 -8.57 -13.66
C GLU A 33 -4.55 -9.49 -14.65
N PRO A 34 -5.39 -8.95 -15.54
CA PRO A 34 -5.98 -9.75 -16.61
C PRO A 34 -4.87 -10.39 -17.45
N SER A 35 -4.99 -11.69 -17.71
CA SER A 35 -4.04 -12.38 -18.55
C SER A 35 -4.08 -11.87 -20.01
N ILE A 36 -3.10 -12.28 -20.81
CA ILE A 36 -3.11 -11.97 -22.26
C ILE A 36 -4.39 -12.49 -22.92
N SER A 37 -4.87 -13.68 -22.53
CA SER A 37 -6.12 -14.25 -23.06
C SER A 37 -7.33 -13.43 -22.66
N ASP A 38 -7.43 -12.97 -21.41
CA ASP A 38 -8.53 -12.14 -20.93
C ASP A 38 -8.56 -10.81 -21.70
N TRP A 39 -7.40 -10.17 -21.85
CA TRP A 39 -7.26 -8.95 -22.61
C TRP A 39 -7.65 -9.15 -24.09
N LEU A 40 -7.24 -10.24 -24.73
CA LEU A 40 -7.60 -10.53 -26.11
C LEU A 40 -9.10 -10.78 -26.26
N HIS A 41 -9.75 -11.44 -25.29
CA HIS A 41 -11.21 -11.60 -25.28
C HIS A 41 -11.94 -10.26 -25.23
N GLU A 42 -11.46 -9.34 -24.41
CA GLU A 42 -12.03 -8.00 -24.25
C GLU A 42 -11.96 -7.20 -25.56
N ILE A 43 -10.80 -7.20 -26.24
CA ILE A 43 -10.55 -6.30 -27.39
C ILE A 43 -10.93 -6.89 -28.74
N SER A 44 -10.95 -8.22 -28.92
CA SER A 44 -11.10 -8.87 -30.23
C SER A 44 -12.42 -8.54 -30.94
N ASN A 45 -13.47 -8.23 -30.18
CA ASN A 45 -14.79 -7.90 -30.70
C ASN A 45 -14.97 -6.37 -30.94
N GLU A 46 -14.19 -5.52 -30.29
CA GLU A 46 -14.42 -4.07 -30.24
C GLU A 46 -13.37 -3.25 -30.98
N LYS A 47 -12.14 -3.76 -31.12
CA LYS A 47 -11.01 -2.98 -31.63
C LYS A 47 -10.37 -3.64 -32.85
N ILE A 48 -9.90 -2.80 -33.77
CA ILE A 48 -9.09 -3.21 -34.93
C ILE A 48 -7.61 -3.28 -34.54
N LYS A 49 -7.17 -2.34 -33.68
CA LYS A 49 -5.80 -2.29 -33.12
C LYS A 49 -5.85 -1.98 -31.64
N ALA A 50 -4.99 -2.64 -30.87
CA ALA A 50 -4.80 -2.38 -29.45
C ALA A 50 -3.38 -2.72 -29.01
N GLU A 51 -2.90 -2.07 -27.97
CA GLU A 51 -1.62 -2.36 -27.29
C GLU A 51 -1.85 -2.38 -25.79
N ARG A 52 -1.18 -3.31 -25.09
CA ARG A 52 -1.17 -3.38 -23.63
C ARG A 52 0.22 -3.74 -23.11
N ARG A 53 0.52 -3.24 -21.93
CA ARG A 53 1.77 -3.50 -21.20
C ARG A 53 1.47 -4.11 -19.84
N TRP A 54 2.28 -5.07 -19.46
CA TRP A 54 2.32 -5.63 -18.10
C TRP A 54 3.75 -5.54 -17.59
N GLN A 55 3.90 -5.32 -16.30
CA GLN A 55 5.21 -5.26 -15.66
C GLN A 55 5.34 -6.35 -14.60
N ARG A 56 6.56 -6.85 -14.39
CA ARG A 56 6.88 -7.84 -13.35
C ARG A 56 6.05 -9.14 -13.43
N ILE A 57 5.77 -9.62 -14.62
CA ILE A 57 5.08 -10.90 -14.80
C ILE A 57 6.09 -12.04 -14.66
N SER A 58 5.84 -12.96 -13.71
CA SER A 58 6.72 -14.10 -13.45
C SER A 58 6.38 -15.31 -14.32
N THR A 59 7.34 -16.23 -14.48
CA THR A 59 7.02 -17.58 -14.94
C THR A 59 6.22 -18.31 -13.87
N ASN A 60 5.24 -19.13 -14.30
CA ASN A 60 4.45 -19.94 -13.38
C ASN A 60 5.35 -21.01 -12.73
N PRO A 61 5.54 -20.99 -11.39
CA PRO A 61 6.46 -21.87 -10.68
C PRO A 61 6.03 -23.34 -10.71
N ASP A 62 4.73 -23.62 -10.85
CA ASP A 62 4.20 -24.97 -10.94
C ASP A 62 4.54 -25.66 -12.28
N ILE A 63 4.90 -24.87 -13.29
CA ILE A 63 5.16 -25.32 -14.66
C ILE A 63 6.65 -25.22 -15.03
N ILE A 64 7.30 -24.13 -14.64
CA ILE A 64 8.71 -23.85 -14.96
C ILE A 64 9.49 -23.67 -13.66
N GLN A 65 10.42 -24.58 -13.37
CA GLN A 65 11.22 -24.58 -12.13
C GLN A 65 12.10 -23.32 -11.96
N LYS A 66 12.51 -22.69 -13.07
CA LYS A 66 13.36 -21.49 -13.03
C LYS A 66 12.48 -20.24 -13.10
N THR A 67 12.41 -19.52 -12.00
CA THR A 67 11.72 -18.22 -11.96
C THR A 67 12.44 -17.22 -12.87
N ARG A 68 11.67 -16.61 -13.77
CA ARG A 68 12.09 -15.48 -14.62
C ARG A 68 11.02 -14.42 -14.55
N ILE A 69 11.41 -13.16 -14.67
CA ILE A 69 10.49 -12.02 -14.58
C ILE A 69 10.59 -11.21 -15.87
N PHE A 70 9.44 -10.90 -16.43
CA PHE A 70 9.31 -10.21 -17.71
C PHE A 70 8.47 -8.94 -17.59
N ASP A 71 8.91 -7.91 -18.31
CA ASP A 71 8.00 -6.86 -18.76
C ASP A 71 7.45 -7.30 -20.12
N ILE A 72 6.14 -7.19 -20.32
CA ILE A 72 5.43 -7.69 -21.49
C ILE A 72 4.79 -6.53 -22.22
N VAL A 73 4.95 -6.52 -23.52
CA VAL A 73 4.22 -5.62 -24.44
C VAL A 73 3.51 -6.50 -25.45
N ALA A 74 2.18 -6.41 -25.53
CA ALA A 74 1.39 -7.09 -26.56
C ALA A 74 0.72 -6.07 -27.49
N SER A 75 0.80 -6.34 -28.77
CA SER A 75 0.13 -5.56 -29.82
C SER A 75 -0.81 -6.47 -30.60
N PHE A 76 -2.03 -6.02 -30.78
CA PHE A 76 -3.09 -6.71 -31.52
C PHE A 76 -3.47 -5.91 -32.77
N GLU A 77 -3.56 -6.60 -33.92
CA GLU A 77 -4.08 -6.04 -35.17
C GLU A 77 -4.93 -7.09 -35.89
N LYS A 78 -6.24 -6.84 -35.97
CA LYS A 78 -7.21 -7.77 -36.55
C LYS A 78 -6.97 -7.97 -38.04
N GLY A 79 -6.95 -9.23 -38.49
CA GLY A 79 -6.73 -9.60 -39.89
C GLY A 79 -5.27 -9.65 -40.34
N ALA A 80 -4.32 -9.39 -39.47
CA ALA A 80 -2.90 -9.62 -39.74
C ALA A 80 -2.56 -11.13 -39.74
N ALA A 81 -1.49 -11.52 -40.42
CA ALA A 81 -1.03 -12.91 -40.45
C ALA A 81 -0.68 -13.44 -39.03
N ALA A 82 -0.16 -12.57 -38.18
CA ALA A 82 -0.04 -12.77 -36.75
C ALA A 82 -0.85 -11.65 -36.07
N GLU A 83 -2.07 -11.95 -35.67
CA GLU A 83 -2.96 -10.92 -35.10
C GLU A 83 -2.43 -10.36 -33.77
N THR A 84 -1.67 -11.16 -33.02
CA THR A 84 -1.07 -10.70 -31.76
C THR A 84 0.43 -10.96 -31.76
N VAL A 85 1.19 -9.89 -31.51
CA VAL A 85 2.64 -9.96 -31.31
C VAL A 85 2.91 -9.63 -29.83
N ILE A 86 3.69 -10.49 -29.17
CA ILE A 86 4.03 -10.37 -27.75
C ILE A 86 5.54 -10.24 -27.63
N PHE A 87 6.00 -9.16 -27.02
CA PHE A 87 7.39 -8.92 -26.65
C PHE A 87 7.56 -9.22 -25.17
N LEU A 88 8.46 -10.15 -24.85
CA LEU A 88 8.85 -10.51 -23.49
C LEU A 88 10.26 -9.95 -23.23
N ILE A 89 10.36 -8.96 -22.39
CA ILE A 89 11.62 -8.32 -22.01
C ILE A 89 12.06 -8.94 -20.68
N ASP A 90 13.09 -9.78 -20.72
CA ASP A 90 13.63 -10.43 -19.52
C ASP A 90 14.29 -9.41 -18.60
N LYS A 91 13.68 -9.20 -17.44
CA LYS A 91 14.13 -8.32 -16.37
C LYS A 91 14.59 -9.07 -15.12
N SER A 92 14.74 -10.39 -15.19
CA SER A 92 15.08 -11.26 -14.05
C SER A 92 16.33 -10.78 -13.31
N LYS A 93 17.35 -10.28 -14.00
CA LYS A 93 18.57 -9.79 -13.36
C LYS A 93 18.37 -8.55 -12.47
N GLY A 94 17.34 -7.74 -12.75
CA GLY A 94 17.01 -6.57 -11.95
C GLY A 94 16.02 -6.89 -10.84
N TYR A 95 14.99 -7.67 -11.15
CA TYR A 95 13.88 -7.90 -10.24
C TYR A 95 14.11 -9.05 -9.22
N LEU A 96 14.81 -10.14 -9.60
CA LEU A 96 15.00 -11.28 -8.69
C LEU A 96 15.74 -10.94 -7.39
N PRO A 97 16.83 -10.15 -7.38
CA PRO A 97 17.47 -9.75 -6.14
C PRO A 97 16.53 -8.94 -5.23
N GLU A 98 15.74 -8.02 -5.80
CA GLU A 98 14.73 -7.27 -5.04
C GLU A 98 13.67 -8.19 -4.43
N GLU A 99 13.24 -9.21 -5.15
CA GLU A 99 12.26 -10.19 -4.65
C GLU A 99 12.83 -11.07 -3.55
N GLU A 100 14.08 -11.49 -3.64
CA GLU A 100 14.76 -12.25 -2.58
C GLU A 100 14.87 -11.41 -1.30
N ASP A 101 15.26 -10.15 -1.41
CA ASP A 101 15.31 -9.21 -0.28
C ASP A 101 13.92 -9.00 0.34
N LEU A 102 12.89 -8.82 -0.48
CA LEU A 102 11.51 -8.68 0.00
C LEU A 102 10.97 -9.97 0.63
N ASN A 103 11.36 -11.16 0.12
CA ASN A 103 11.04 -12.44 0.74
C ASN A 103 11.66 -12.56 2.12
N PHE A 104 12.95 -12.22 2.25
CA PHE A 104 13.64 -12.23 3.54
C PHE A 104 13.00 -11.26 4.54
N ILE A 105 12.71 -10.03 4.10
CA ILE A 105 12.04 -9.02 4.94
C ILE A 105 10.66 -9.52 5.40
N SER A 106 9.87 -10.09 4.48
CA SER A 106 8.55 -10.63 4.78
C SER A 106 8.61 -11.80 5.77
N PHE A 107 9.55 -12.71 5.58
CA PHE A 107 9.81 -13.82 6.50
C PHE A 107 10.22 -13.31 7.88
N ALA A 108 11.22 -12.44 7.96
CA ALA A 108 11.71 -11.89 9.21
C ALA A 108 10.61 -11.15 10.00
N ALA A 109 9.79 -10.36 9.30
CA ALA A 109 8.68 -9.66 9.93
C ALA A 109 7.58 -10.62 10.44
N HIS A 110 7.31 -11.72 9.71
CA HIS A 110 6.40 -12.77 10.17
C HIS A 110 6.92 -13.45 11.45
N GLU A 111 8.21 -13.80 11.47
CA GLU A 111 8.85 -14.44 12.65
C GLU A 111 8.92 -13.50 13.87
N LEU A 112 9.01 -12.18 13.66
CA LEU A 112 9.00 -11.20 14.73
C LEU A 112 7.59 -10.94 15.30
N ARG A 113 6.53 -11.13 14.52
CA ARG A 113 5.16 -10.90 14.96
C ARG A 113 4.78 -11.80 16.14
N GLY A 114 5.14 -13.09 16.09
CA GLY A 114 4.86 -14.06 17.14
C GLY A 114 5.35 -13.61 18.53
N PRO A 115 6.67 -13.41 18.71
CA PRO A 115 7.22 -12.97 20.00
C PRO A 115 6.68 -11.62 20.47
N ILE A 116 6.43 -10.66 19.57
CA ILE A 116 5.84 -9.37 19.95
C ILE A 116 4.40 -9.52 20.43
N THR A 117 3.61 -10.38 19.80
CA THR A 117 2.24 -10.68 20.26
C THR A 117 2.25 -11.27 21.66
N VAL A 118 3.20 -12.16 21.97
CA VAL A 118 3.37 -12.73 23.31
C VAL A 118 3.77 -11.66 24.33
N ILE A 119 4.75 -10.81 24.00
CA ILE A 119 5.17 -9.71 24.88
C ILE A 119 4.00 -8.78 25.18
N ARG A 120 3.21 -8.39 24.15
CA ARG A 120 2.03 -7.55 24.32
C ARG A 120 1.00 -8.21 25.22
N GLY A 121 0.70 -9.50 25.01
CA GLY A 121 -0.23 -10.24 25.85
C GLY A 121 0.18 -10.24 27.33
N TYR A 122 1.48 -10.42 27.64
CA TYR A 122 1.95 -10.31 29.02
C TYR A 122 1.85 -8.88 29.57
N LEU A 123 2.14 -7.87 28.76
CA LEU A 123 1.99 -6.47 29.19
C LEU A 123 0.51 -6.12 29.47
N ASP A 124 -0.41 -6.62 28.65
CA ASP A 124 -1.85 -6.42 28.84
C ASP A 124 -2.32 -7.08 30.15
N ILE A 125 -1.89 -8.32 30.42
CA ILE A 125 -2.18 -9.03 31.68
C ILE A 125 -1.61 -8.26 32.89
N ILE A 126 -0.35 -7.83 32.83
CA ILE A 126 0.28 -7.04 33.89
C ILE A 126 -0.48 -5.74 34.12
N ASN A 127 -0.85 -5.06 33.05
CA ASN A 127 -1.62 -3.81 33.12
C ASN A 127 -2.98 -4.02 33.79
N GLU A 128 -3.67 -5.12 33.49
CA GLU A 128 -4.98 -5.47 34.05
C GLU A 128 -4.89 -5.93 35.51
N GLU A 129 -3.99 -6.87 35.81
CA GLU A 129 -3.85 -7.43 37.15
C GLU A 129 -3.27 -6.45 38.18
N PHE A 130 -2.41 -5.52 37.74
CA PHE A 130 -1.73 -4.57 38.61
C PHE A 130 -2.23 -3.13 38.49
N ALA A 131 -3.30 -2.88 37.74
CA ALA A 131 -3.83 -1.54 37.45
C ALA A 131 -4.04 -0.67 38.71
N GLY A 132 -4.41 -1.25 39.84
CA GLY A 132 -4.61 -0.55 41.11
C GLY A 132 -3.42 -0.61 42.08
N ARG A 133 -2.35 -1.35 41.76
CA ARG A 133 -1.21 -1.61 42.66
C ARG A 133 0.04 -0.85 42.25
N LEU A 134 0.25 -0.65 40.95
CA LEU A 134 1.41 0.09 40.43
C LEU A 134 1.17 1.60 40.59
N GLN A 135 2.14 2.30 41.16
CA GLN A 135 2.06 3.75 41.37
C GLN A 135 3.41 4.41 40.97
N GLY A 136 3.34 5.72 40.72
CA GLY A 136 4.54 6.50 40.41
C GLY A 136 5.35 5.96 39.23
N ASP A 137 6.63 5.71 39.48
CA ASP A 137 7.61 5.32 38.46
C ASP A 137 7.30 3.94 37.83
N GLU A 138 6.76 2.99 38.61
CA GLU A 138 6.42 1.65 38.14
C GLU A 138 5.29 1.72 37.09
N ARG A 139 4.28 2.51 37.35
CA ARG A 139 3.18 2.74 36.40
C ARG A 139 3.69 3.37 35.12
N GLN A 140 4.52 4.41 35.22
CA GLN A 140 5.11 5.05 34.05
C GLN A 140 5.98 4.10 33.23
N LEU A 141 6.72 3.20 33.89
CA LEU A 141 7.55 2.21 33.20
C LEU A 141 6.68 1.22 32.42
N LEU A 142 5.59 0.71 33.01
CA LEU A 142 4.65 -0.17 32.33
C LEU A 142 4.00 0.51 31.12
N ASP A 143 3.52 1.74 31.27
CA ASP A 143 2.92 2.51 30.19
C ASP A 143 3.91 2.71 29.03
N ARG A 144 5.18 3.00 29.31
CA ARG A 144 6.23 3.09 28.29
C ARG A 144 6.49 1.76 27.59
N LEU A 145 6.45 0.64 28.29
CA LEU A 145 6.61 -0.71 27.73
C LEU A 145 5.44 -1.05 26.79
N VAL A 146 4.20 -0.78 27.22
CA VAL A 146 2.99 -0.98 26.39
C VAL A 146 3.08 -0.15 25.11
N VAL A 147 3.38 1.15 25.22
CA VAL A 147 3.54 2.04 24.06
C VAL A 147 4.66 1.53 23.13
N SER A 148 5.78 1.06 23.68
CA SER A 148 6.90 0.56 22.87
C SER A 148 6.55 -0.73 22.14
N SER A 149 5.83 -1.65 22.80
CA SER A 149 5.36 -2.91 22.21
C SER A 149 4.37 -2.66 21.06
N ASN A 150 3.39 -1.76 21.27
CA ASN A 150 2.43 -1.38 20.24
C ASN A 150 3.13 -0.72 19.02
N ARG A 151 4.12 0.14 19.29
CA ARG A 151 4.93 0.75 18.22
C ARG A 151 5.71 -0.28 17.42
N LEU A 152 6.28 -1.29 18.09
CA LEU A 152 7.02 -2.35 17.41
C LEU A 152 6.10 -3.22 16.54
N SER A 153 4.89 -3.56 17.02
CA SER A 153 3.87 -4.23 16.22
C SER A 153 3.53 -3.44 14.95
N SER A 154 3.27 -2.14 15.08
CA SER A 154 2.99 -1.27 13.92
C SER A 154 4.16 -1.23 12.92
N TYR A 155 5.41 -1.26 13.40
CA TYR A 155 6.57 -1.29 12.50
C TYR A 155 6.64 -2.59 11.70
N ILE A 156 6.36 -3.72 12.33
CA ILE A 156 6.33 -5.02 11.66
C ILE A 156 5.23 -5.06 10.60
N ASP A 157 4.03 -4.59 10.93
CA ASP A 157 2.91 -4.55 9.99
C ASP A 157 3.20 -3.61 8.80
N ASN A 158 3.77 -2.45 9.05
CA ASN A 158 4.22 -1.53 8.00
C ASN A 158 5.26 -2.16 7.06
N ILE A 159 6.24 -2.89 7.60
CA ILE A 159 7.24 -3.60 6.80
C ILE A 159 6.59 -4.66 5.91
N LEU A 160 5.64 -5.43 6.46
CA LEU A 160 4.89 -6.44 5.69
C LEU A 160 4.03 -5.81 4.59
N ASN A 161 3.36 -4.69 4.88
CA ASN A 161 2.55 -3.99 3.90
C ASN A 161 3.41 -3.44 2.76
N VAL A 162 4.60 -2.89 3.05
CA VAL A 162 5.58 -2.50 2.02
C VAL A 162 5.94 -3.69 1.14
N ALA A 163 6.34 -4.82 1.74
CA ALA A 163 6.73 -6.01 0.99
C ALA A 163 5.59 -6.57 0.11
N ARG A 164 4.34 -6.47 0.57
CA ARG A 164 3.15 -6.89 -0.20
C ARG A 164 2.84 -5.94 -1.35
N TYR A 165 2.93 -4.63 -1.11
CA TYR A 165 2.68 -3.62 -2.15
C TYR A 165 3.71 -3.70 -3.27
N ASP A 166 5.00 -3.81 -2.93
CA ASP A 166 6.10 -3.91 -3.90
C ASP A 166 5.98 -5.11 -4.83
N ARG A 167 5.29 -6.17 -4.39
CA ARG A 167 4.98 -7.35 -5.20
C ARG A 167 3.66 -7.28 -5.93
N HIS A 168 2.94 -6.15 -5.88
CA HIS A 168 1.55 -6.06 -6.34
C HIS A 168 0.60 -7.08 -5.66
N HIS A 169 0.96 -7.54 -4.45
CA HIS A 169 0.16 -8.48 -3.66
C HIS A 169 -0.67 -7.80 -2.56
N LEU A 170 -0.68 -6.47 -2.51
CA LEU A 170 -1.52 -5.75 -1.57
C LEU A 170 -2.98 -5.89 -2.03
N LYS A 171 -3.72 -6.74 -1.32
CA LYS A 171 -5.15 -6.94 -1.58
C LYS A 171 -5.95 -5.99 -0.72
N VAL A 172 -6.87 -5.28 -1.33
CA VAL A 172 -7.88 -4.46 -0.67
C VAL A 172 -9.27 -5.06 -0.94
N TYR A 173 -10.11 -5.07 0.06
CA TYR A 173 -11.48 -5.59 -0.05
C TYR A 173 -12.44 -4.41 -0.17
N LEU A 174 -12.72 -4.01 -1.40
CA LEU A 174 -13.58 -2.88 -1.70
C LEU A 174 -15.03 -3.22 -1.38
N LEU A 175 -15.58 -2.59 -0.36
CA LEU A 175 -16.98 -2.65 0.02
C LEU A 175 -17.57 -1.24 -0.04
N GLU A 176 -18.90 -1.17 -0.16
CA GLU A 176 -19.61 0.10 -0.06
C GLU A 176 -19.54 0.63 1.37
N ASP A 177 -19.01 1.85 1.54
CA ASP A 177 -18.87 2.50 2.83
C ASP A 177 -19.02 4.03 2.70
N THR A 178 -18.98 4.76 3.79
CA THR A 178 -18.94 6.23 3.82
C THR A 178 -17.68 6.71 4.52
N VAL A 179 -17.15 7.85 4.08
CA VAL A 179 -15.99 8.49 4.73
C VAL A 179 -16.28 8.79 6.20
N ALA A 180 -17.53 9.18 6.52
CA ALA A 180 -17.96 9.44 7.89
C ALA A 180 -17.87 8.17 8.76
N ASN A 181 -18.32 7.02 8.26
CA ASN A 181 -18.26 5.75 8.98
C ASN A 181 -16.81 5.28 9.17
N ILE A 182 -15.98 5.38 8.14
CA ILE A 182 -14.55 5.06 8.22
C ILE A 182 -13.86 5.95 9.27
N TYR A 183 -14.10 7.26 9.24
CA TYR A 183 -13.55 8.19 10.24
C TYR A 183 -14.02 7.87 11.66
N ALA A 184 -15.31 7.55 11.85
CA ALA A 184 -15.88 7.23 13.16
C ALA A 184 -15.12 6.09 13.87
N SER A 185 -14.58 5.12 13.12
CA SER A 185 -13.84 3.99 13.69
C SER A 185 -12.50 4.38 14.34
N ILE A 186 -11.95 5.54 14.02
CA ILE A 186 -10.68 6.06 14.53
C ILE A 186 -10.84 7.35 15.35
N ALA A 187 -12.03 7.92 15.38
CA ALA A 187 -12.29 9.26 15.91
C ALA A 187 -11.82 9.44 17.35
N ASP A 188 -12.19 8.52 18.25
CA ASP A 188 -11.86 8.60 19.68
C ASP A 188 -10.34 8.54 19.92
N ASP A 189 -9.63 7.66 19.22
CA ASP A 189 -8.16 7.56 19.32
C ASP A 189 -7.48 8.83 18.82
N MET A 190 -7.90 9.37 17.68
CA MET A 190 -7.34 10.60 17.12
C MET A 190 -7.62 11.82 18.01
N GLN A 191 -8.82 11.92 18.57
CA GLN A 191 -9.17 12.98 19.50
C GLN A 191 -8.35 12.91 20.80
N LEU A 192 -8.16 11.70 21.34
CA LEU A 192 -7.31 11.49 22.51
C LEU A 192 -5.85 11.88 22.23
N ARG A 193 -5.30 11.47 21.07
CA ARG A 193 -3.93 11.84 20.67
C ARG A 193 -3.76 13.35 20.52
N ALA A 194 -4.70 14.02 19.85
CA ALA A 194 -4.68 15.47 19.69
C ALA A 194 -4.70 16.20 21.04
N SER A 195 -5.63 15.83 21.92
CA SER A 195 -5.75 16.44 23.27
C SER A 195 -4.51 16.20 24.13
N THR A 196 -3.95 14.97 24.10
CA THR A 196 -2.73 14.63 24.86
C THR A 196 -1.52 15.43 24.41
N GLN A 197 -1.47 15.81 23.14
CA GLN A 197 -0.40 16.63 22.59
C GLN A 197 -0.74 18.14 22.55
N HIS A 198 -1.84 18.55 23.18
CA HIS A 198 -2.32 19.94 23.21
C HIS A 198 -2.55 20.53 21.80
N ARG A 199 -3.19 19.76 20.90
CA ARG A 199 -3.64 20.21 19.58
C ARG A 199 -5.15 20.18 19.49
N MET A 200 -5.71 21.08 18.70
CA MET A 200 -7.15 21.09 18.39
C MET A 200 -7.41 20.28 17.14
N LEU A 201 -8.22 19.24 17.23
CA LEU A 201 -8.66 18.46 16.07
C LEU A 201 -10.10 18.86 15.71
N SER A 202 -10.29 19.40 14.51
CA SER A 202 -11.58 19.78 13.94
C SER A 202 -11.93 18.86 12.78
N VAL A 203 -13.17 18.41 12.70
CA VAL A 203 -13.63 17.49 11.66
C VAL A 203 -14.84 18.09 10.95
N ASN A 204 -14.76 18.16 9.64
CA ASN A 204 -15.81 18.66 8.76
C ASN A 204 -16.03 17.67 7.60
N ILE A 205 -16.76 16.60 7.90
CA ILE A 205 -17.15 15.56 6.93
C ILE A 205 -18.67 15.69 6.75
N PRO A 206 -19.17 16.19 5.61
CA PRO A 206 -20.58 16.30 5.33
C PRO A 206 -21.29 14.94 5.31
N ASP A 207 -22.49 14.88 5.86
CA ASP A 207 -23.31 13.65 5.90
C ASP A 207 -23.88 13.25 4.53
N ASP A 208 -23.95 14.19 3.60
CA ASP A 208 -24.51 14.01 2.24
C ASP A 208 -23.47 13.56 1.20
N LEU A 209 -22.27 13.20 1.62
CA LEU A 209 -21.27 12.64 0.71
C LEU A 209 -21.72 11.28 0.16
N PRO A 210 -21.40 10.99 -1.13
CA PRO A 210 -21.70 9.70 -1.71
C PRO A 210 -20.92 8.59 -1.01
N THR A 211 -21.45 7.36 -1.10
CA THR A 211 -20.71 6.15 -0.71
C THR A 211 -19.49 5.96 -1.61
N VAL A 212 -18.48 5.30 -1.07
CA VAL A 212 -17.22 4.99 -1.73
C VAL A 212 -16.98 3.49 -1.71
N ALA A 213 -16.32 2.97 -2.74
CA ALA A 213 -15.80 1.60 -2.74
C ALA A 213 -14.47 1.57 -1.97
N ALA A 214 -14.48 1.16 -0.72
CA ALA A 214 -13.31 1.23 0.14
C ALA A 214 -13.13 -0.03 1.00
N ASP A 215 -11.87 -0.36 1.28
CA ASP A 215 -11.49 -1.22 2.39
C ASP A 215 -11.45 -0.35 3.65
N HIS A 216 -12.42 -0.56 4.54
CA HIS A 216 -12.63 0.22 5.75
C HIS A 216 -11.36 0.37 6.60
N GLY A 217 -10.67 -0.76 6.85
CA GLY A 217 -9.47 -0.78 7.68
C GLY A 217 -8.31 -0.02 7.03
N SER A 218 -8.05 -0.27 5.76
CA SER A 218 -6.93 0.35 5.03
C SER A 218 -7.11 1.87 4.90
N ILE A 219 -8.32 2.35 4.58
CA ILE A 219 -8.58 3.81 4.49
C ILE A 219 -8.61 4.45 5.87
N GLY A 220 -9.12 3.76 6.90
CA GLY A 220 -9.01 4.21 8.29
C GLY A 220 -7.55 4.38 8.72
N GLU A 221 -6.67 3.43 8.38
CA GLU A 221 -5.22 3.53 8.62
C GLU A 221 -4.59 4.73 7.88
N VAL A 222 -4.98 4.97 6.62
CA VAL A 222 -4.50 6.14 5.85
C VAL A 222 -4.89 7.44 6.57
N ILE A 223 -6.17 7.62 6.89
CA ILE A 223 -6.66 8.84 7.54
C ILE A 223 -5.98 9.02 8.90
N GLY A 224 -5.89 7.96 9.70
CA GLY A 224 -5.22 7.98 11.00
C GLY A 224 -3.74 8.37 10.91
N ASN A 225 -2.99 7.81 9.95
CA ASN A 225 -1.59 8.16 9.70
C ASN A 225 -1.41 9.63 9.28
N LEU A 226 -2.31 10.16 8.46
CA LEU A 226 -2.27 11.57 8.06
C LEU A 226 -2.55 12.51 9.25
N ILE A 227 -3.56 12.19 10.07
CA ILE A 227 -3.88 12.95 11.27
C ILE A 227 -2.75 12.88 12.30
N ASP A 228 -2.18 11.70 12.55
CA ASP A 228 -1.06 11.51 13.47
C ASP A 228 0.17 12.32 13.04
N ASN A 229 0.47 12.37 11.75
CA ASN A 229 1.52 13.24 11.21
C ASN A 229 1.18 14.72 11.40
N ALA A 230 -0.04 15.16 11.11
CA ALA A 230 -0.49 16.53 11.32
C ALA A 230 -0.37 16.95 12.78
N ILE A 231 -0.78 16.09 13.73
CA ILE A 231 -0.64 16.34 15.17
C ILE A 231 0.86 16.46 15.56
N LYS A 232 1.72 15.59 15.07
CA LYS A 232 3.15 15.56 15.40
C LYS A 232 3.91 16.79 14.92
N TYR A 233 3.54 17.32 13.76
CA TYR A 233 4.26 18.43 13.13
C TYR A 233 3.61 19.79 13.32
N SER A 234 2.39 19.85 13.87
CA SER A 234 1.75 21.10 14.31
C SER A 234 2.47 21.75 15.47
N PHE A 235 2.38 23.05 15.58
CA PHE A 235 2.84 23.79 16.77
C PHE A 235 1.97 23.44 18.01
N GLU A 236 2.52 23.61 19.19
CA GLU A 236 1.77 23.48 20.44
C GLU A 236 0.61 24.51 20.48
N GLY A 237 -0.58 24.05 20.85
CA GLY A 237 -1.81 24.85 20.72
C GLY A 237 -2.31 24.98 19.27
N GLY A 238 -1.67 24.34 18.30
CA GLY A 238 -2.07 24.37 16.90
C GLY A 238 -3.34 23.60 16.60
N SER A 239 -3.78 23.72 15.35
CA SER A 239 -5.01 23.06 14.85
C SER A 239 -4.72 22.08 13.74
N VAL A 240 -5.43 20.95 13.77
CA VAL A 240 -5.51 19.96 12.69
C VAL A 240 -6.96 19.92 12.21
N THR A 241 -7.19 20.05 10.92
CA THR A 241 -8.53 20.03 10.33
C THR A 241 -8.63 18.86 9.34
N VAL A 242 -9.62 18.01 9.56
CA VAL A 242 -10.01 16.95 8.62
C VAL A 242 -11.26 17.41 7.90
N SER A 243 -11.24 17.40 6.58
CA SER A 243 -12.41 17.73 5.76
C SER A 243 -12.57 16.73 4.62
N ALA A 244 -13.80 16.60 4.12
CA ALA A 244 -14.08 15.77 2.96
C ALA A 244 -15.04 16.48 2.01
N GLU A 245 -14.83 16.31 0.70
CA GLU A 245 -15.69 16.84 -0.35
C GLU A 245 -15.79 15.89 -1.55
N LYS A 246 -16.92 15.96 -2.27
CA LYS A 246 -17.04 15.25 -3.55
C LYS A 246 -16.28 15.98 -4.63
N LYS A 247 -15.44 15.25 -5.38
CA LYS A 247 -14.62 15.79 -6.46
C LYS A 247 -14.67 14.91 -7.71
N GLY A 248 -15.63 15.17 -8.58
CA GLY A 248 -15.92 14.30 -9.72
C GLY A 248 -16.43 12.93 -9.28
N ASP A 249 -15.73 11.87 -9.68
CA ASP A 249 -16.04 10.48 -9.34
C ASP A 249 -15.40 10.02 -8.03
N PHE A 250 -14.72 10.92 -7.30
CA PHE A 250 -14.02 10.62 -6.06
C PHE A 250 -14.59 11.43 -4.89
N VAL A 251 -14.32 10.96 -3.68
CA VAL A 251 -14.39 11.75 -2.46
C VAL A 251 -12.96 12.10 -2.05
N GLU A 252 -12.64 13.40 -2.02
CA GLU A 252 -11.34 13.89 -1.54
C GLU A 252 -11.43 14.08 -0.02
N VAL A 253 -10.52 13.45 0.72
CA VAL A 253 -10.33 13.67 2.16
C VAL A 253 -9.06 14.48 2.33
N SER A 254 -9.16 15.61 3.02
CA SER A 254 -8.04 16.51 3.29
C SER A 254 -7.73 16.57 4.78
N VAL A 255 -6.45 16.48 5.13
CA VAL A 255 -5.94 16.71 6.48
C VAL A 255 -4.99 17.90 6.40
N ALA A 256 -5.33 18.98 7.07
CA ALA A 256 -4.56 20.22 7.09
C ALA A 256 -4.08 20.53 8.51
N ASP A 257 -2.85 20.97 8.64
CA ASP A 257 -2.24 21.42 9.89
C ASP A 257 -1.61 22.81 9.75
N ASN A 258 -1.45 23.49 10.85
CA ASN A 258 -0.73 24.77 10.93
C ASN A 258 0.63 24.58 11.62
N GLY A 259 1.41 23.65 11.12
CA GLY A 259 2.70 23.27 11.70
C GLY A 259 3.91 23.94 11.05
N ILE A 260 5.04 23.25 11.16
CA ILE A 260 6.34 23.75 10.67
C ILE A 260 6.42 23.85 9.14
N GLY A 261 5.46 23.24 8.43
CA GLY A 261 5.47 23.13 6.98
C GLY A 261 6.66 22.37 6.40
N MET A 262 6.72 22.31 5.08
CA MET A 262 7.75 21.55 4.37
C MET A 262 8.29 22.33 3.17
N PRO A 263 9.62 22.36 2.95
CA PRO A 263 10.19 22.88 1.71
C PRO A 263 9.86 21.97 0.51
N ALA A 264 9.84 22.52 -0.70
CA ALA A 264 9.41 21.81 -1.92
C ALA A 264 10.13 20.47 -2.15
N ASN A 265 11.44 20.42 -1.93
CA ASN A 265 12.22 19.18 -2.07
C ASN A 265 11.83 18.07 -1.08
N VAL A 266 11.21 18.42 0.06
CA VAL A 266 10.66 17.44 1.00
C VAL A 266 9.30 16.95 0.50
N VAL A 267 8.44 17.86 0.02
CA VAL A 267 7.12 17.53 -0.53
C VAL A 267 7.24 16.53 -1.70
N ASP A 268 8.17 16.77 -2.63
CA ASP A 268 8.41 15.91 -3.81
C ASP A 268 8.81 14.47 -3.45
N ASN A 269 9.45 14.29 -2.28
CA ASN A 269 9.94 12.99 -1.84
C ASN A 269 9.15 12.37 -0.68
N LEU A 270 8.08 13.03 -0.23
CA LEU A 270 7.35 12.70 1.00
C LEU A 270 6.80 11.27 1.02
N PHE A 271 6.38 10.77 -0.15
CA PHE A 271 5.80 9.44 -0.33
C PHE A 271 6.81 8.37 -0.77
N HIS A 272 8.13 8.66 -0.73
CA HIS A 272 9.15 7.65 -1.01
C HIS A 272 9.44 6.79 0.21
N LYS A 273 9.80 5.52 -0.03
CA LYS A 273 10.20 4.57 1.03
C LYS A 273 11.36 5.12 1.87
N PHE A 274 11.24 4.96 3.18
CA PHE A 274 12.27 5.34 4.16
C PHE A 274 12.68 6.82 4.10
N TYR A 275 11.94 7.64 3.35
CA TYR A 275 12.25 9.06 3.27
C TYR A 275 11.89 9.78 4.55
N ARG A 276 12.84 10.54 5.08
CA ARG A 276 12.68 11.44 6.23
C ARG A 276 13.57 12.66 6.04
N SER A 277 13.05 13.84 6.25
CA SER A 277 13.85 15.07 6.22
C SER A 277 14.86 15.10 7.38
N HIS A 278 15.96 15.82 7.24
CA HIS A 278 16.95 15.96 8.33
C HIS A 278 16.31 16.49 9.62
N ARG A 279 15.44 17.49 9.52
CA ARG A 279 14.71 18.06 10.67
C ARG A 279 13.81 17.04 11.36
N SER A 280 13.14 16.19 10.61
CA SER A 280 12.23 15.18 11.18
C SER A 280 12.97 14.00 11.82
N ARG A 281 14.21 13.72 11.42
CA ARG A 281 15.03 12.64 12.01
C ARG A 281 15.44 12.94 13.45
N GLU A 282 15.72 14.19 13.74
CA GLU A 282 16.19 14.62 15.06
C GLU A 282 15.04 14.89 16.04
N ALA A 283 13.91 15.38 15.53
CA ALA A 283 12.82 15.86 16.38
C ALA A 283 11.72 14.82 16.70
N VAL A 284 11.48 13.84 15.81
CA VAL A 284 10.31 12.95 15.91
C VAL A 284 10.68 11.51 15.56
N ALA A 285 10.28 10.54 16.38
CA ALA A 285 10.47 9.13 16.08
C ALA A 285 9.56 8.69 14.91
N GLY A 286 10.12 7.92 13.95
CA GLY A 286 9.35 7.39 12.82
C GLY A 286 10.22 6.56 11.89
N THR A 287 9.61 5.68 11.09
CA THR A 287 10.28 4.78 10.13
C THR A 287 10.48 5.39 8.75
N GLY A 288 9.70 6.41 8.37
CA GLY A 288 9.62 6.91 6.99
C GLY A 288 8.84 5.98 6.05
N ILE A 289 8.05 5.05 6.59
CA ILE A 289 7.27 4.08 5.82
C ILE A 289 5.78 4.48 5.77
N GLY A 290 5.25 5.13 6.82
CA GLY A 290 3.80 5.38 6.96
C GLY A 290 3.17 6.08 5.76
N LEU A 291 3.76 7.16 5.25
CA LEU A 291 3.24 7.87 4.09
C LEU A 291 3.38 7.09 2.77
N TYR A 292 4.43 6.28 2.64
CA TYR A 292 4.55 5.36 1.51
C TYR A 292 3.41 4.32 1.52
N ILE A 293 3.07 3.77 2.70
CA ILE A 293 1.94 2.85 2.86
C ILE A 293 0.60 3.55 2.58
N CYS A 294 0.42 4.80 3.04
CA CYS A 294 -0.76 5.59 2.69
C CYS A 294 -0.93 5.68 1.17
N LYS A 295 0.15 6.00 0.45
CA LYS A 295 0.15 6.02 -1.02
C LYS A 295 -0.21 4.66 -1.60
N ALA A 296 0.38 3.59 -1.11
CA ALA A 296 0.11 2.23 -1.54
C ALA A 296 -1.36 1.84 -1.40
N PHE A 297 -1.97 2.11 -0.25
CA PHE A 297 -3.40 1.85 -0.04
C PHE A 297 -4.30 2.69 -0.94
N VAL A 298 -4.04 4.00 -1.05
CA VAL A 298 -4.85 4.89 -1.90
C VAL A 298 -4.76 4.47 -3.37
N GLU A 299 -3.57 4.15 -3.88
CA GLU A 299 -3.39 3.67 -5.26
C GLU A 299 -4.05 2.31 -5.51
N SER A 300 -4.04 1.41 -4.52
CA SER A 300 -4.75 0.12 -4.60
C SER A 300 -6.28 0.26 -4.62
N HIS A 301 -6.80 1.42 -4.19
CA HIS A 301 -8.22 1.80 -4.33
C HIS A 301 -8.53 2.55 -5.63
N GLY A 302 -7.55 2.72 -6.54
CA GLY A 302 -7.69 3.50 -7.77
C GLY A 302 -7.69 5.01 -7.56
N GLY A 303 -7.33 5.48 -6.34
CA GLY A 303 -7.23 6.89 -5.98
C GLY A 303 -5.83 7.46 -6.17
N SER A 304 -5.65 8.70 -5.72
CA SER A 304 -4.35 9.38 -5.68
C SER A 304 -4.18 10.16 -4.40
N ILE A 305 -2.95 10.29 -3.91
CA ILE A 305 -2.60 11.08 -2.73
C ILE A 305 -1.60 12.17 -3.12
N ILE A 306 -1.84 13.37 -2.64
CA ILE A 306 -0.97 14.53 -2.89
C ILE A 306 -0.70 15.26 -1.57
N ALA A 307 0.42 15.96 -1.49
CA ALA A 307 0.72 16.88 -0.40
C ALA A 307 0.96 18.28 -0.95
N ARG A 308 0.54 19.28 -0.21
CA ARG A 308 0.82 20.69 -0.46
C ARG A 308 1.30 21.31 0.83
N SER A 309 2.40 22.02 0.78
CA SER A 309 2.95 22.68 1.97
C SER A 309 3.81 23.87 1.59
N ARG A 310 3.92 24.82 2.51
CA ARG A 310 4.88 25.89 2.49
C ARG A 310 5.59 25.92 3.83
N GLU A 311 6.88 26.21 3.82
CA GLU A 311 7.67 26.26 5.05
C GLU A 311 7.21 27.42 5.93
N ASN A 312 6.90 27.11 7.22
CA ASN A 312 6.40 28.05 8.23
C ASN A 312 5.01 28.68 7.95
N GLU A 313 4.15 27.98 7.21
CA GLU A 313 2.78 28.43 6.94
C GLU A 313 1.76 27.38 7.45
#